data_fad93afff9ae2d90d3e4252818e2b7d5
#
_entry.id   fad93afff9ae2d90d3e4252818e2b7d5
#
_cell.length_a   1.000
_cell.length_b   1.000
_cell.length_c   1.000
_cell.angle_alpha   90.00
_cell.angle_beta   90.00
_cell.angle_gamma   90.00
#
_symmetry.space_group_name_H-M   'P 1'
#
loop_
_entity.id
_entity.type
_entity.pdbx_description
1 polymer ?
#
loop_
_entity_poly.entity_id
_entity_poly.type
_entity_poly.pdbx_seq_one_letter_code
_entity_poly.pdbx_strand_id
1 'polypeptide(L)'
;MKRKFIFLFFCLCCLAGFAQGGKALDLKEINSGKFSPENIYGVVPMPDGEHYTQRNAEGTQIVKYSFRTGEPVEVVFDVTKARECPFKKFDSYQFSPDGSKILIATETKPIYRHSYTAVHYLYPVKRNDKGVTTNNIVEKLSDGGPQQA
;
A
#
# COMPACT_ATOMS: atom_id res chain seq x y z
N MET A 1 11.11 59.12 -34.52
CA MET A 1 11.65 58.86 -33.18
C MET A 1 10.83 57.83 -32.36
N LYS A 2 9.50 57.82 -32.44
CA LYS A 2 8.65 56.87 -31.66
C LYS A 2 8.87 55.36 -31.95
N ARG A 3 9.16 54.96 -33.19
CA ARG A 3 9.40 53.56 -33.57
C ARG A 3 10.70 52.97 -32.99
N LYS A 4 11.74 53.77 -32.82
CA LYS A 4 13.03 53.34 -32.27
C LYS A 4 12.92 53.12 -30.73
N PHE A 5 12.06 53.90 -30.07
CA PHE A 5 11.81 53.74 -28.62
C PHE A 5 11.03 52.47 -28.30
N ILE A 6 10.06 52.08 -29.15
CA ILE A 6 9.29 50.86 -29.00
C ILE A 6 10.19 49.61 -29.14
N PHE A 7 11.13 49.65 -30.07
CA PHE A 7 12.06 48.55 -30.31
C PHE A 7 13.05 48.37 -29.13
N LEU A 8 13.51 49.48 -28.56
CA LEU A 8 14.39 49.47 -27.40
C LEU A 8 13.67 48.95 -26.15
N PHE A 9 12.39 49.30 -25.95
CA PHE A 9 11.56 48.83 -24.87
C PHE A 9 11.27 47.31 -24.98
N PHE A 10 11.04 46.82 -26.20
CA PHE A 10 10.81 45.38 -26.45
C PHE A 10 12.09 44.55 -26.19
N CYS A 11 13.26 45.02 -26.56
CA CYS A 11 14.53 44.36 -26.23
C CYS A 11 14.81 44.33 -24.72
N LEU A 12 14.45 45.39 -23.99
CA LEU A 12 14.65 45.44 -22.54
C LEU A 12 13.76 44.47 -21.78
N CYS A 13 12.54 44.23 -22.26
CA CYS A 13 11.63 43.22 -21.69
C CYS A 13 12.10 41.77 -21.91
N CYS A 14 12.82 41.50 -23.01
CA CYS A 14 13.38 40.17 -23.27
C CYS A 14 14.56 39.81 -22.38
N LEU A 15 15.26 40.81 -21.80
CA LEU A 15 16.38 40.57 -20.88
C LEU A 15 15.95 40.31 -19.43
N ALA A 16 14.71 40.62 -19.06
CA ALA A 16 14.18 40.41 -17.72
C ALA A 16 13.61 38.97 -17.50
N GLY A 17 13.59 38.11 -18.52
CA GLY A 17 12.91 36.81 -18.51
C GLY A 17 13.74 35.62 -18.03
N PHE A 18 15.02 35.75 -17.69
CA PHE A 18 15.88 34.58 -17.47
C PHE A 18 16.68 34.59 -16.19
N ALA A 19 16.01 34.86 -15.10
CA ALA A 19 16.62 34.60 -13.78
C ALA A 19 15.64 33.93 -12.82
N GLN A 20 15.02 32.82 -13.22
CA GLN A 20 14.61 31.85 -12.24
C GLN A 20 15.87 31.09 -11.84
N GLY A 21 16.55 31.60 -10.83
CA GLY A 21 17.64 30.90 -10.17
C GLY A 21 17.10 29.58 -9.61
N GLY A 22 17.18 28.54 -10.44
CA GLY A 22 16.95 27.18 -9.96
C GLY A 22 17.93 26.94 -8.80
N LYS A 23 17.42 26.56 -7.65
CA LYS A 23 18.26 26.18 -6.53
C LYS A 23 19.16 25.04 -6.98
N ALA A 24 20.49 25.24 -6.95
CA ALA A 24 21.43 24.16 -7.25
C ALA A 24 21.23 23.02 -6.24
N LEU A 25 21.18 21.79 -6.74
CA LEU A 25 21.11 20.60 -5.90
C LEU A 25 22.45 20.47 -5.15
N ASP A 26 22.38 20.47 -3.83
CA ASP A 26 23.53 20.23 -2.95
C ASP A 26 23.58 18.74 -2.56
N LEU A 27 24.78 18.17 -2.56
CA LEU A 27 25.03 16.79 -2.13
C LEU A 27 24.52 16.51 -0.71
N LYS A 28 24.59 17.50 0.19
CA LYS A 28 24.02 17.37 1.53
C LYS A 28 22.51 17.24 1.50
N GLU A 29 21.81 18.02 0.67
CA GLU A 29 20.36 17.91 0.54
C GLU A 29 19.94 16.56 -0.09
N ILE A 30 20.68 16.06 -1.08
CA ILE A 30 20.44 14.74 -1.68
C ILE A 30 20.58 13.63 -0.64
N ASN A 31 21.65 13.64 0.14
CA ASN A 31 21.93 12.62 1.14
C ASN A 31 21.11 12.77 2.44
N SER A 32 20.44 13.90 2.65
CA SER A 32 19.63 14.15 3.85
C SER A 32 18.28 13.40 3.86
N GLY A 33 17.91 12.73 2.76
CA GLY A 33 16.60 12.13 2.59
C GLY A 33 15.49 13.11 2.23
N LYS A 34 15.79 14.40 2.04
CA LYS A 34 14.81 15.44 1.68
C LYS A 34 14.03 15.15 0.40
N PHE A 35 14.66 14.43 -0.52
CA PHE A 35 14.07 14.03 -1.80
C PHE A 35 13.66 12.56 -1.83
N SER A 36 13.62 11.90 -0.65
CA SER A 36 13.13 10.53 -0.59
C SER A 36 11.64 10.49 -0.96
N PRO A 37 11.24 9.65 -1.92
CA PRO A 37 9.84 9.54 -2.28
C PRO A 37 9.03 8.96 -1.11
N GLU A 38 7.82 9.42 -0.94
CA GLU A 38 6.84 8.70 -0.13
C GLU A 38 6.42 7.45 -0.89
N ASN A 39 6.66 6.30 -0.29
CA ASN A 39 6.31 5.02 -0.88
C ASN A 39 5.03 4.50 -0.24
N ILE A 40 4.11 4.04 -1.07
CA ILE A 40 2.94 3.28 -0.64
C ILE A 40 3.32 1.80 -0.69
N TYR A 41 3.37 1.15 0.47
CA TYR A 41 3.74 -0.26 0.60
C TYR A 41 2.52 -1.14 0.85
N GLY A 42 2.61 -2.40 0.42
CA GLY A 42 1.63 -3.43 0.79
C GLY A 42 0.26 -3.27 0.12
N VAL A 43 0.20 -2.59 -1.01
CA VAL A 43 -1.02 -2.49 -1.82
C VAL A 43 -1.23 -3.80 -2.57
N VAL A 44 -2.38 -4.43 -2.34
CA VAL A 44 -2.81 -5.64 -3.05
C VAL A 44 -4.04 -5.30 -3.88
N PRO A 45 -3.92 -5.24 -5.23
CA PRO A 45 -5.07 -4.99 -6.09
C PRO A 45 -6.14 -6.08 -5.97
N MET A 46 -7.40 -5.69 -6.05
CA MET A 46 -8.52 -6.62 -6.09
C MET A 46 -8.90 -6.96 -7.54
N PRO A 47 -9.50 -8.15 -7.78
CA PRO A 47 -9.88 -8.59 -9.13
C PRO A 47 -10.92 -7.69 -9.82
N ASP A 48 -11.64 -6.86 -9.06
CA ASP A 48 -12.64 -5.93 -9.59
C ASP A 48 -12.03 -4.72 -10.35
N GLY A 49 -10.71 -4.50 -10.21
CA GLY A 49 -10.00 -3.38 -10.85
C GLY A 49 -10.34 -2.00 -10.30
N GLU A 50 -11.26 -1.90 -9.35
CA GLU A 50 -11.72 -0.64 -8.76
C GLU A 50 -11.18 -0.41 -7.35
N HIS A 51 -10.73 -1.49 -6.69
CA HIS A 51 -10.33 -1.48 -5.31
C HIS A 51 -8.96 -2.12 -5.10
N TYR A 52 -8.34 -1.76 -4.00
CA TYR A 52 -7.17 -2.42 -3.46
C TYR A 52 -7.34 -2.66 -1.97
N THR A 53 -6.57 -3.56 -1.43
CA THR A 53 -6.49 -3.77 0.01
C THR A 53 -5.10 -3.45 0.53
N GLN A 54 -5.04 -3.07 1.79
CA GLN A 54 -3.80 -2.78 2.48
C GLN A 54 -3.91 -3.22 3.94
N ARG A 55 -2.81 -3.74 4.48
CA ARG A 55 -2.67 -4.02 5.90
C ARG A 55 -2.47 -2.70 6.65
N ASN A 56 -3.17 -2.50 7.78
CA ASN A 56 -2.91 -1.35 8.64
C ASN A 56 -1.50 -1.40 9.27
N ALA A 57 -1.04 -0.27 9.78
CA ALA A 57 0.30 -0.15 10.35
C ALA A 57 0.53 -1.10 11.54
N GLU A 58 -0.50 -1.35 12.34
CA GLU A 58 -0.47 -2.23 13.51
C GLU A 58 -0.43 -3.73 13.15
N GLY A 59 -0.76 -4.08 11.89
CA GLY A 59 -0.82 -5.46 11.44
C GLY A 59 -2.02 -6.23 11.97
N THR A 60 -3.13 -5.54 12.25
CA THR A 60 -4.33 -6.12 12.86
C THR A 60 -5.52 -6.15 11.92
N GLN A 61 -5.50 -5.35 10.85
CA GLN A 61 -6.62 -5.24 9.92
C GLN A 61 -6.16 -5.27 8.46
N ILE A 62 -7.02 -5.79 7.59
CA ILE A 62 -6.96 -5.63 6.14
C ILE A 62 -8.10 -4.71 5.75
N VAL A 63 -7.76 -3.54 5.23
CA VAL A 63 -8.72 -2.51 4.83
C VAL A 63 -8.79 -2.43 3.31
N LYS A 64 -9.99 -2.38 2.77
CA LYS A 64 -10.28 -2.17 1.35
C LYS A 64 -10.43 -0.69 1.07
N TYR A 65 -9.76 -0.22 0.03
CA TYR A 65 -9.76 1.18 -0.43
C TYR A 65 -10.24 1.28 -1.88
N SER A 66 -10.77 2.41 -2.25
CA SER A 66 -11.10 2.73 -3.65
C SER A 66 -9.89 3.34 -4.35
N PHE A 67 -9.53 2.82 -5.55
CA PHE A 67 -8.51 3.45 -6.39
C PHE A 67 -8.90 4.87 -6.85
N ARG A 68 -10.20 5.13 -6.97
CA ARG A 68 -10.69 6.43 -7.44
C ARG A 68 -10.48 7.54 -6.40
N THR A 69 -10.75 7.24 -5.13
CA THR A 69 -10.79 8.27 -4.07
C THR A 69 -9.62 8.16 -3.09
N GLY A 70 -8.97 6.99 -3.00
CA GLY A 70 -8.01 6.68 -1.96
C GLY A 70 -8.64 6.44 -0.58
N GLU A 71 -9.98 6.55 -0.47
CA GLU A 71 -10.68 6.43 0.79
C GLU A 71 -10.95 4.97 1.16
N PRO A 72 -10.99 4.65 2.48
CA PRO A 72 -11.35 3.32 2.94
C PRO A 72 -12.84 3.04 2.66
N VAL A 73 -13.11 1.85 2.13
CA VAL A 73 -14.47 1.38 1.81
C VAL A 73 -14.99 0.46 2.91
N GLU A 74 -14.16 -0.50 3.34
CA GLU A 74 -14.54 -1.47 4.35
C GLU A 74 -13.33 -2.17 4.97
N VAL A 75 -13.53 -2.76 6.16
CA VAL A 75 -12.58 -3.67 6.79
C VAL A 75 -12.92 -5.10 6.38
N VAL A 76 -12.03 -5.72 5.60
CA VAL A 76 -12.20 -7.09 5.07
C VAL A 76 -11.87 -8.14 6.12
N PHE A 77 -10.85 -7.88 6.93
CA PHE A 77 -10.40 -8.74 8.02
C PHE A 77 -10.00 -7.89 9.23
N ASP A 78 -10.36 -8.36 10.42
CA ASP A 78 -10.00 -7.74 11.69
C ASP A 78 -9.73 -8.84 12.71
N VAL A 79 -8.52 -8.86 13.24
CA VAL A 79 -8.07 -9.84 14.24
C VAL A 79 -9.00 -9.89 15.46
N THR A 80 -9.55 -8.75 15.86
CA THR A 80 -10.41 -8.65 17.05
C THR A 80 -11.83 -9.15 16.83
N LYS A 81 -12.28 -9.21 15.55
CA LYS A 81 -13.63 -9.64 15.16
C LYS A 81 -13.67 -11.05 14.59
N ALA A 82 -12.52 -11.55 14.13
CA ALA A 82 -12.41 -12.91 13.63
C ALA A 82 -12.52 -13.92 14.78
N ARG A 83 -13.32 -14.96 14.56
CA ARG A 83 -13.49 -16.04 15.53
C ARG A 83 -12.31 -17.00 15.48
N GLU A 84 -11.97 -17.57 16.64
CA GLU A 84 -10.88 -18.54 16.77
C GLU A 84 -9.54 -18.05 16.23
N CYS A 85 -9.32 -16.72 16.27
CA CYS A 85 -8.09 -16.12 15.82
C CYS A 85 -6.98 -16.31 16.86
N PRO A 86 -5.95 -17.13 16.60
CA PRO A 86 -4.92 -17.45 17.57
C PRO A 86 -3.79 -16.42 17.64
N PHE A 87 -3.80 -15.43 16.80
CA PHE A 87 -2.76 -14.40 16.72
C PHE A 87 -3.34 -12.99 16.97
N LYS A 88 -2.48 -12.09 17.43
CA LYS A 88 -2.85 -10.68 17.68
C LYS A 88 -2.50 -9.74 16.53
N LYS A 89 -1.57 -10.15 15.67
CA LYS A 89 -1.12 -9.42 14.48
C LYS A 89 -0.61 -10.39 13.45
N PHE A 90 -0.56 -9.96 12.20
CA PHE A 90 -0.04 -10.75 11.08
C PHE A 90 0.97 -9.94 10.26
N ASP A 91 1.81 -10.64 9.51
CA ASP A 91 2.92 -10.05 8.76
C ASP A 91 2.55 -9.74 7.31
N SER A 92 1.88 -10.70 6.65
CA SER A 92 1.43 -10.57 5.27
C SER A 92 0.14 -11.35 5.02
N TYR A 93 -0.46 -11.11 3.86
CA TYR A 93 -1.66 -11.81 3.42
C TYR A 93 -1.72 -11.90 1.90
N GLN A 94 -2.49 -12.85 1.41
CA GLN A 94 -2.75 -13.06 -0.01
C GLN A 94 -4.19 -13.53 -0.21
N PHE A 95 -4.87 -12.98 -1.21
CA PHE A 95 -6.18 -13.48 -1.60
C PHE A 95 -6.07 -14.71 -2.50
N SER A 96 -7.04 -15.63 -2.39
CA SER A 96 -7.25 -16.64 -3.41
C SER A 96 -7.63 -15.98 -4.75
N PRO A 97 -7.36 -16.61 -5.91
CA PRO A 97 -7.67 -16.04 -7.21
C PRO A 97 -9.14 -15.63 -7.39
N ASP A 98 -10.05 -16.33 -6.73
CA ASP A 98 -11.49 -16.05 -6.73
C ASP A 98 -11.92 -15.04 -5.63
N GLY A 99 -10.97 -14.52 -4.85
CA GLY A 99 -11.23 -13.57 -3.76
C GLY A 99 -12.03 -14.15 -2.58
N SER A 100 -12.30 -15.46 -2.55
CA SER A 100 -13.16 -16.08 -1.54
C SER A 100 -12.45 -16.41 -0.23
N LYS A 101 -11.12 -16.40 -0.23
CA LYS A 101 -10.29 -16.72 0.94
C LYS A 101 -9.11 -15.79 1.03
N ILE A 102 -8.61 -15.63 2.24
CA ILE A 102 -7.33 -14.97 2.53
C ILE A 102 -6.40 -15.98 3.19
N LEU A 103 -5.20 -16.10 2.63
CA LEU A 103 -4.08 -16.75 3.29
C LEU A 103 -3.35 -15.68 4.10
N ILE A 104 -3.23 -15.89 5.39
CA ILE A 104 -2.60 -14.96 6.34
C ILE A 104 -1.32 -15.61 6.85
N ALA A 105 -0.19 -14.90 6.79
CA ALA A 105 1.09 -15.33 7.31
C ALA A 105 1.44 -14.57 8.59
N THR A 106 1.89 -15.32 9.59
CA THR A 106 2.34 -14.81 10.88
C THR A 106 3.71 -15.40 11.24
N GLU A 107 4.41 -14.80 12.20
CA GLU A 107 5.70 -15.29 12.69
C GLU A 107 6.72 -15.50 11.55
N THR A 108 6.70 -14.60 10.57
CA THR A 108 7.56 -14.70 9.39
C THR A 108 9.03 -14.54 9.78
N LYS A 109 9.86 -15.51 9.42
CA LYS A 109 11.31 -15.51 9.63
C LYS A 109 12.01 -15.68 8.30
N PRO A 110 12.80 -14.70 7.84
CA PRO A 110 13.55 -14.82 6.60
C PRO A 110 14.64 -15.91 6.71
N ILE A 111 14.78 -16.72 5.67
CA ILE A 111 15.87 -17.70 5.52
C ILE A 111 16.94 -17.13 4.56
N TYR A 112 16.48 -16.74 3.36
CA TYR A 112 17.28 -16.10 2.33
C TYR A 112 16.51 -14.95 1.69
N ARG A 113 17.07 -14.36 0.62
CA ARG A 113 16.50 -13.19 -0.05
C ARG A 113 15.02 -13.34 -0.43
N HIS A 114 14.59 -14.52 -0.84
CA HIS A 114 13.23 -14.79 -1.34
C HIS A 114 12.54 -15.95 -0.65
N SER A 115 13.14 -16.53 0.39
CA SER A 115 12.54 -17.62 1.14
C SER A 115 12.42 -17.28 2.62
N TYR A 116 11.34 -17.72 3.21
CA TYR A 116 11.04 -17.49 4.63
C TYR A 116 10.24 -18.68 5.20
N THR A 117 10.20 -18.77 6.51
CA THR A 117 9.23 -19.62 7.20
C THR A 117 8.15 -18.77 7.81
N ALA A 118 6.91 -19.27 7.80
CA ALA A 118 5.78 -18.60 8.44
C ALA A 118 4.74 -19.63 8.92
N VAL A 119 3.92 -19.24 9.86
CA VAL A 119 2.70 -19.98 10.21
C VAL A 119 1.57 -19.42 9.38
N HIS A 120 0.88 -20.27 8.62
CA HIS A 120 -0.17 -19.86 7.71
C HIS A 120 -1.56 -20.20 8.26
N TYR A 121 -2.49 -19.28 8.01
CA TYR A 121 -3.89 -19.39 8.38
C TYR A 121 -4.77 -19.07 7.19
N LEU A 122 -5.93 -19.71 7.12
CA LEU A 122 -6.97 -19.43 6.14
C LEU A 122 -8.12 -18.69 6.79
N TYR A 123 -8.62 -17.66 6.11
CA TYR A 123 -9.81 -16.92 6.50
C TYR A 123 -10.78 -16.81 5.33
N PRO A 124 -12.04 -17.26 5.47
CA PRO A 124 -13.05 -17.17 4.42
C PRO A 124 -13.61 -15.75 4.31
N VAL A 125 -13.63 -15.21 3.09
CA VAL A 125 -14.16 -13.86 2.76
C VAL A 125 -15.57 -13.93 2.17
N LYS A 126 -16.16 -15.12 2.06
CA LYS A 126 -17.51 -15.29 1.49
C LYS A 126 -18.54 -14.46 2.25
N ARG A 127 -19.23 -13.60 1.49
CA ARG A 127 -20.32 -12.78 1.97
C ARG A 127 -21.65 -13.34 1.49
N ASN A 128 -22.67 -13.27 2.34
CA ASN A 128 -24.05 -13.49 1.89
C ASN A 128 -24.54 -12.24 1.12
N ASP A 129 -25.71 -12.33 0.53
CA ASP A 129 -26.35 -11.22 -0.21
C ASP A 129 -26.52 -9.92 0.60
N LYS A 130 -26.37 -10.01 1.93
CA LYS A 130 -26.40 -8.86 2.86
C LYS A 130 -25.01 -8.31 3.18
N GLY A 131 -23.96 -8.79 2.53
CA GLY A 131 -22.58 -8.37 2.77
C GLY A 131 -21.94 -8.88 4.06
N VAL A 132 -22.59 -9.79 4.77
CA VAL A 132 -22.08 -10.37 6.03
C VAL A 132 -21.25 -11.62 5.72
N THR A 133 -20.08 -11.73 6.31
CA THR A 133 -19.25 -12.94 6.24
C THR A 133 -19.99 -14.09 6.91
N THR A 134 -20.26 -15.16 6.18
CA THR A 134 -21.05 -16.32 6.67
C THR A 134 -20.26 -17.21 7.62
N ASN A 135 -18.94 -17.21 7.50
CA ASN A 135 -18.03 -17.91 8.42
C ASN A 135 -16.79 -17.03 8.61
N ASN A 136 -16.57 -16.52 9.80
CA ASN A 136 -15.45 -15.66 10.17
C ASN A 136 -14.44 -16.38 11.08
N ILE A 137 -14.32 -17.70 10.93
CA ILE A 137 -13.36 -18.53 11.68
C ILE A 137 -12.01 -18.49 10.96
N VAL A 138 -10.95 -18.32 11.73
CA VAL A 138 -9.58 -18.44 11.26
C VAL A 138 -9.11 -19.87 11.47
N GLU A 139 -8.75 -20.55 10.39
CA GLU A 139 -8.30 -21.93 10.41
C GLU A 139 -6.78 -22.02 10.18
N LYS A 140 -6.08 -22.76 11.00
CA LYS A 140 -4.66 -23.01 10.78
C LYS A 140 -4.47 -23.93 9.57
N LEU A 141 -3.59 -23.57 8.65
CA LEU A 141 -3.38 -24.33 7.40
C LEU A 141 -2.75 -25.71 7.66
N SER A 142 -1.91 -25.84 8.69
CA SER A 142 -1.19 -27.07 9.02
C SER A 142 -0.94 -27.15 10.52
N ASP A 143 -1.09 -28.34 11.09
CA ASP A 143 -0.76 -28.63 12.49
C ASP A 143 0.75 -28.72 12.76
N GLY A 144 1.56 -28.79 11.69
CA GLY A 144 3.00 -28.69 11.75
C GLY A 144 3.48 -27.31 12.19
N GLY A 145 4.77 -27.18 12.43
CA GLY A 145 5.42 -25.91 12.71
C GLY A 145 5.36 -24.94 11.53
N PRO A 146 6.18 -23.85 11.55
CA PRO A 146 6.26 -22.91 10.45
C PRO A 146 6.60 -23.60 9.13
N GLN A 147 5.87 -23.29 8.07
CA GLN A 147 6.10 -23.78 6.71
C GLN A 147 7.05 -22.86 5.97
N GLN A 148 7.87 -23.46 5.09
CA GLN A 148 8.73 -22.71 4.17
C GLN A 148 7.89 -22.25 2.96
N ALA A 149 8.05 -20.97 2.59
CA ALA A 149 7.47 -20.34 1.41
C ALA A 149 8.55 -19.67 0.57
#